data_3fe667f832f3fa5f7d68cc2af23bca02
#
_entry.id   3fe667f832f3fa5f7d68cc2af23bca02
#
_cell.length_a   1.000
_cell.length_b   1.000
_cell.length_c   1.000
_cell.angle_alpha   90.00
_cell.angle_beta   90.00
_cell.angle_gamma   90.00
#
_symmetry.space_group_name_H-M   'P 1'
#
loop_
_entity.id
_entity.type
_entity.pdbx_description
1 polymer ?
#
loop_
_entity_poly.entity_id
_entity_poly.type
_entity_poly.pdbx_seq_one_letter_code
_entity_poly.pdbx_strand_id
1 'polypeptide(L)' 'MAQTPHRSTSRVLDIFDLLSTTMEGFTLTEIAQALQSPKSSILPILQTMAARNYIDLDYRTNRYTIGIN' A
#
# COMPACT_ATOMS: atom_id res chain seq x y z
N MET A 1 8.96 26.28 -3.52
CA MET A 1 8.16 26.09 -4.74
C MET A 1 7.17 24.96 -4.53
N ALA A 2 5.91 25.25 -4.71
CA ALA A 2 4.88 24.26 -4.50
C ALA A 2 4.71 23.44 -5.78
N GLN A 3 4.79 22.14 -5.66
CA GLN A 3 4.51 21.23 -6.75
C GLN A 3 3.39 20.30 -6.34
N THR A 4 2.48 20.06 -7.28
CA THR A 4 1.42 19.08 -7.04
C THR A 4 2.06 17.69 -7.06
N PRO A 5 1.92 16.90 -6.00
CA PRO A 5 2.48 15.56 -5.98
C PRO A 5 1.89 14.71 -7.10
N HIS A 6 2.71 13.85 -7.68
CA HIS A 6 2.24 12.88 -8.64
C HIS A 6 1.38 11.85 -7.89
N ARG A 7 0.12 11.69 -8.34
CA ARG A 7 -0.87 10.93 -7.58
C ARG A 7 -0.45 9.49 -7.33
N SER A 8 -0.02 8.78 -8.36
CA SER A 8 0.36 7.37 -8.19
C SER A 8 1.61 7.22 -7.34
N THR A 9 2.58 8.10 -7.51
CA THR A 9 3.81 8.07 -6.72
C THR A 9 3.51 8.37 -5.26
N SER A 10 2.66 9.37 -5.00
CA SER A 10 2.26 9.68 -3.63
C SER A 10 1.58 8.50 -2.96
N ARG A 11 0.74 7.77 -3.69
CA ARG A 11 0.07 6.61 -3.14
C ARG A 11 1.04 5.51 -2.75
N VAL A 12 2.08 5.29 -3.54
CA VAL A 12 3.11 4.31 -3.19
C VAL A 12 3.73 4.67 -1.85
N LEU A 13 4.12 5.93 -1.68
CA LEU A 13 4.72 6.39 -0.44
C LEU A 13 3.75 6.34 0.72
N ASP A 14 2.50 6.71 0.49
CA ASP A 14 1.46 6.66 1.52
C ASP A 14 1.22 5.23 2.00
N ILE A 15 1.25 4.27 1.07
CA ILE A 15 1.11 2.86 1.41
C ILE A 15 2.27 2.41 2.29
N PHE A 16 3.50 2.76 1.92
CA PHE A 16 4.66 2.44 2.74
C PHE A 16 4.54 3.02 4.14
N ASP A 17 4.16 4.30 4.23
CA ASP A 17 4.01 4.94 5.52
C ASP A 17 2.96 4.24 6.36
N LEU A 18 1.82 3.90 5.75
CA LEU A 18 0.74 3.23 6.46
C LEU A 18 1.17 1.86 6.95
N LEU A 19 1.77 1.06 6.08
CA LEU A 19 2.15 -0.31 6.44
C LEU A 19 3.28 -0.33 7.47
N SER A 20 4.07 0.73 7.54
CA SER A 20 5.15 0.80 8.53
C SER A 20 4.66 1.05 9.95
N THR A 21 3.38 1.39 10.13
CA THR A 21 2.85 1.69 11.46
C THR A 21 2.49 0.44 12.26
N THR A 22 2.47 -0.72 11.64
CA THR A 22 2.08 -1.95 12.32
C THR A 22 2.79 -3.15 11.70
N MET A 23 3.00 -4.18 12.50
CA MET A 23 3.52 -5.45 12.00
C MET A 23 2.42 -6.38 11.53
N GLU A 24 1.18 -6.10 11.90
CA GLU A 24 0.04 -6.93 11.50
C GLU A 24 -0.37 -6.71 10.06
N GLY A 25 -0.12 -5.52 9.55
CA GLY A 25 -0.48 -5.17 8.19
C GLY A 25 -1.92 -4.69 8.04
N PHE A 26 -2.30 -4.44 6.80
CA PHE A 26 -3.62 -3.92 6.47
C PHE A 26 -4.17 -4.67 5.27
N THR A 27 -5.49 -4.87 5.26
CA THR A 27 -6.18 -5.42 4.09
C THR A 27 -6.32 -4.34 3.01
N LEU A 28 -6.63 -4.78 1.79
CA LEU A 28 -6.91 -3.83 0.70
C LEU A 28 -8.00 -2.83 1.10
N THR A 29 -9.07 -3.30 1.71
CA THR A 29 -10.17 -2.43 2.15
C THR A 29 -9.67 -1.38 3.13
N GLU A 30 -8.87 -1.79 4.11
CA GLU A 30 -8.34 -0.88 5.11
C GLU A 30 -7.41 0.16 4.49
N ILE A 31 -6.56 -0.28 3.55
CA ILE A 31 -5.63 0.63 2.88
C ILE A 31 -6.42 1.66 2.04
N ALA A 32 -7.40 1.19 1.27
CA ALA A 32 -8.20 2.07 0.45
C ALA A 32 -8.94 3.10 1.28
N GLN A 33 -9.50 2.70 2.42
CA GLN A 33 -10.17 3.60 3.33
C GLN A 33 -9.22 4.62 3.94
N ALA A 34 -8.05 4.17 4.37
CA ALA A 34 -7.06 5.06 4.98
C ALA A 34 -6.58 6.12 3.99
N LEU A 35 -6.43 5.74 2.72
CA LEU A 35 -5.96 6.67 1.69
C LEU A 35 -7.12 7.38 0.98
N GLN A 36 -8.36 7.11 1.39
CA GLN A 36 -9.55 7.71 0.80
C GLN A 36 -9.57 7.56 -0.72
N SER A 37 -9.26 6.35 -1.17
CA SER A 37 -9.15 6.04 -2.59
C SER A 37 -9.92 4.75 -2.89
N PRO A 38 -10.46 4.62 -4.11
CA PRO A 38 -11.15 3.39 -4.47
C PRO A 38 -10.19 2.21 -4.51
N LYS A 39 -10.70 1.04 -4.18
CA LYS A 39 -9.90 -0.20 -4.23
C LYS A 39 -9.31 -0.43 -5.62
N SER A 40 -10.06 -0.06 -6.66
CA SER A 40 -9.62 -0.25 -8.03
C SER A 40 -8.37 0.57 -8.36
N SER A 41 -8.15 1.67 -7.65
CA SER A 41 -6.94 2.48 -7.83
C SER A 41 -5.78 1.95 -7.00
N ILE A 42 -6.07 1.37 -5.85
CA ILE A 42 -5.05 0.92 -4.90
C ILE A 42 -4.51 -0.47 -5.27
N LEU A 43 -5.37 -1.37 -5.70
CA LEU A 43 -4.97 -2.76 -5.95
C LEU A 43 -3.83 -2.89 -6.97
N PRO A 44 -3.86 -2.21 -8.13
CA PRO A 44 -2.74 -2.33 -9.07
C PRO A 44 -1.41 -1.88 -8.47
N ILE A 45 -1.44 -0.88 -7.59
CA ILE A 45 -0.24 -0.38 -6.94
C ILE A 45 0.29 -1.45 -5.97
N LEU A 46 -0.59 -2.03 -5.16
CA LEU A 46 -0.21 -3.09 -4.24
C LEU A 46 0.35 -4.31 -4.97
N GLN A 47 -0.28 -4.68 -6.08
CA GLN A 47 0.20 -5.82 -6.88
C GLN A 47 1.60 -5.57 -7.41
N THR A 48 1.86 -4.37 -7.89
CA THR A 48 3.19 -4.01 -8.40
C THR A 48 4.21 -4.01 -7.27
N MET A 49 3.88 -3.44 -6.13
CA MET A 49 4.79 -3.40 -5.00
C MET A 49 5.11 -4.81 -4.49
N ALA A 50 4.10 -5.68 -4.44
CA ALA A 50 4.31 -7.05 -4.01
C ALA A 50 5.14 -7.83 -5.02
N ALA A 51 4.89 -7.63 -6.31
CA ALA A 51 5.66 -8.30 -7.36
C ALA A 51 7.14 -7.93 -7.31
N ARG A 52 7.45 -6.74 -6.85
CA ARG A 52 8.81 -6.25 -6.72
C ARG A 52 9.40 -6.47 -5.33
N ASN A 53 8.68 -7.19 -4.49
CA ASN A 53 9.14 -7.58 -3.14
C ASN A 53 9.29 -6.41 -2.15
N TYR A 54 8.57 -5.31 -2.40
CA TYR A 54 8.54 -4.20 -1.45
C TYR A 54 7.56 -4.43 -0.33
N ILE A 55 6.49 -5.19 -0.61
CA ILE A 55 5.51 -5.56 0.39
C ILE A 55 5.19 -7.04 0.23
N ASP A 56 4.64 -7.62 1.27
CA ASP A 56 4.20 -9.02 1.27
C ASP A 56 2.70 -9.10 1.48
N LEU A 57 2.09 -10.09 0.86
CA LEU A 57 0.68 -10.40 1.07
C LEU A 57 0.56 -11.74 1.78
N ASP A 58 -0.08 -11.74 2.94
CA ASP A 58 -0.41 -12.97 3.64
C ASP A 58 -1.74 -13.49 3.09
N TYR A 59 -1.69 -14.57 2.35
CA TYR A 59 -2.89 -15.12 1.70
C TYR A 59 -3.91 -15.69 2.67
N ARG A 60 -3.50 -15.95 3.92
CA ARG A 60 -4.43 -16.46 4.92
C ARG A 60 -5.29 -15.34 5.50
N THR A 61 -4.72 -14.17 5.66
CA THR A 61 -5.39 -13.04 6.28
C THR A 61 -5.74 -11.95 5.29
N ASN A 62 -5.19 -12.02 4.08
CA ASN A 62 -5.29 -10.98 3.05
C ASN A 62 -4.73 -9.64 3.53
N ARG A 63 -3.73 -9.69 4.38
CA ARG A 63 -3.08 -8.47 4.90
C ARG A 63 -1.76 -8.24 4.20
N TYR A 64 -1.50 -6.99 3.88
CA TYR A 64 -0.25 -6.55 3.30
C TYR A 64 0.64 -5.99 4.38
N THR A 65 1.91 -6.35 4.35
CA THR A 65 2.92 -5.87 5.29
C THR A 65 4.14 -5.40 4.50
N ILE A 66 5.00 -4.62 5.15
CA ILE A 66 6.27 -4.24 4.53
C ILE A 66 7.09 -5.50 4.31
N GLY A 67 7.60 -5.66 3.08
CA GLY A 67 8.49 -6.77 2.79
C GLY A 67 9.85 -6.52 3.42
N ILE A 68 10.34 -7.52 4.14
CA ILE A 68 11.63 -7.44 4.80
C ILE A 68 12.55 -8.47 4.16
N ASN A 69 13.63 -7.99 3.60
CA ASN A 69 14.68 -8.86 3.08
C ASN A 69 16.02 -8.35 3.52
#